data_911ba2b0b5e54960feebeb08c6f7e3fc
#
_entry.id   911ba2b0b5e54960feebeb08c6f7e3fc
#
_cell.length_a   1.000
_cell.length_b   1.000
_cell.length_c   1.000
_cell.angle_alpha   90.00
_cell.angle_beta   90.00
_cell.angle_gamma   90.00
#
_symmetry.space_group_name_H-M   'P 1'
#
loop_
_entity.id
_entity.type
_entity.pdbx_description
1 polymer ?
#
loop_
_entity_poly.entity_id
_entity_poly.type
_entity_poly.pdbx_seq_one_letter_code
_entity_poly.pdbx_strand_id
1 'polypeptide(L)'
;GVVTGLAWTAVGGEILFVESSLSKSKGEKLTLTGNLGDVMKESAVIALQYIKSHASLLGIDEDIFDKWAVHIHVPEGAIPKDGPSAGITMVTSLASTFTQRKVKDHLAMTGEITLRGKVLPVGGIKEKILAAKRAEIREIILSEENRKDIEEIKESYLKGLTFHYVKNITDVLKIALTDEKVKNAIDIK
;
A
#
# COMPACT_ATOMS: atom_id res chain seq x y z
N GLY A 1 8.12 -1.59 -6.12
CA GLY A 1 6.81 -2.21 -6.29
C GLY A 1 6.37 -3.13 -5.16
N VAL A 2 7.26 -3.45 -4.22
CA VAL A 2 6.90 -4.30 -3.06
C VAL A 2 6.69 -3.42 -1.83
N VAL A 3 5.50 -3.52 -1.23
CA VAL A 3 5.12 -2.73 -0.06
C VAL A 3 4.53 -3.65 1.00
N THR A 4 4.89 -3.41 2.25
CA THR A 4 4.38 -4.16 3.40
C THR A 4 3.11 -3.52 3.94
N GLY A 5 2.04 -4.29 4.01
CA GLY A 5 0.79 -3.92 4.66
C GLY A 5 0.57 -4.71 5.93
N LEU A 6 -0.44 -4.31 6.68
CA LEU A 6 -0.85 -4.97 7.90
C LEU A 6 -2.27 -5.50 7.75
N ALA A 7 -2.47 -6.77 8.09
CA ALA A 7 -3.76 -7.44 8.03
C ALA A 7 -4.19 -7.92 9.42
N TRP A 8 -5.48 -8.09 9.59
CA TRP A 8 -6.06 -8.67 10.79
C TRP A 8 -6.96 -9.83 10.40
N THR A 9 -6.78 -10.94 11.09
CA THR A 9 -7.55 -12.17 10.90
C THR A 9 -8.14 -12.65 12.23
N ALA A 10 -8.97 -13.69 12.20
CA ALA A 10 -9.54 -14.29 13.40
C ALA A 10 -8.49 -14.85 14.39
N VAL A 11 -7.27 -15.10 13.91
CA VAL A 11 -6.15 -15.62 14.72
C VAL A 11 -5.12 -14.57 15.10
N GLY A 12 -5.37 -13.30 14.78
CA GLY A 12 -4.48 -12.18 15.12
C GLY A 12 -4.05 -11.36 13.92
N GLY A 13 -3.03 -10.53 14.12
CA GLY A 13 -2.46 -9.69 13.08
C GLY A 13 -1.37 -10.40 12.29
N GLU A 14 -1.25 -10.03 11.04
CA GLU A 14 -0.21 -10.51 10.12
C GLU A 14 0.29 -9.40 9.24
N ILE A 15 1.53 -9.50 8.79
CA ILE A 15 2.01 -8.67 7.69
C ILE A 15 1.59 -9.32 6.37
N LEU A 16 1.38 -8.49 5.36
CA LEU A 16 1.19 -8.94 3.99
C LEU A 16 2.05 -8.11 3.04
N PHE A 17 2.43 -8.70 1.92
CA PHE A 17 3.18 -8.01 0.89
C PHE A 17 2.29 -7.75 -0.30
N VAL A 18 2.31 -6.53 -0.80
CA VAL A 18 1.69 -6.18 -2.07
C VAL A 18 2.80 -5.96 -3.08
N GLU A 19 2.76 -6.73 -4.15
CA GLU A 19 3.71 -6.63 -5.26
C GLU A 19 3.00 -6.14 -6.49
N SER A 20 3.63 -5.26 -7.26
CA SER A 20 3.10 -4.86 -8.57
C SER A 20 4.19 -4.87 -9.62
N SER A 21 3.80 -5.14 -10.85
CA SER A 21 4.70 -5.14 -11.99
C SER A 21 4.00 -4.57 -13.22
N LEU A 22 4.81 -4.13 -14.18
CA LEU A 22 4.35 -3.60 -15.45
C LEU A 22 4.88 -4.47 -16.58
N SER A 23 4.07 -4.66 -17.61
CA SER A 23 4.47 -5.25 -18.88
C SER A 23 3.88 -4.46 -20.03
N LYS A 24 4.60 -4.40 -21.15
CA LYS A 24 4.09 -3.70 -22.34
C LYS A 24 2.81 -4.34 -22.84
N SER A 25 1.83 -3.51 -23.16
CA SER A 25 0.51 -3.95 -23.61
C SER A 25 -0.07 -2.96 -24.59
N LYS A 26 -1.10 -3.38 -25.31
CA LYS A 26 -1.95 -2.49 -26.09
C LYS A 26 -3.27 -2.34 -25.34
N GLY A 27 -3.54 -1.14 -24.88
CA GLY A 27 -4.71 -0.84 -24.08
C GLY A 27 -4.51 -1.10 -22.59
N GLU A 28 -5.44 -0.60 -21.81
CA GLU A 28 -5.43 -0.72 -20.36
C GLU A 28 -5.75 -2.14 -19.91
N LYS A 29 -4.94 -2.66 -18.98
CA LYS A 29 -5.18 -3.97 -18.38
C LYS A 29 -4.70 -3.99 -16.94
N LEU A 30 -5.57 -4.46 -16.04
CA LEU A 30 -5.25 -4.70 -14.64
C LEU A 30 -5.52 -6.17 -14.32
N THR A 31 -4.50 -6.87 -13.83
CA THR A 31 -4.60 -8.26 -13.38
C THR A 31 -4.36 -8.32 -11.88
N LEU A 32 -5.19 -9.06 -11.17
CA LEU A 32 -5.12 -9.22 -9.72
C LEU A 32 -4.98 -10.70 -9.38
N THR A 33 -3.99 -11.04 -8.57
CA THR A 33 -3.78 -12.42 -8.09
C THR A 33 -3.47 -12.43 -6.60
N GLY A 34 -3.63 -13.58 -5.95
CA GLY A 34 -3.38 -13.76 -4.52
C GLY A 34 -4.59 -14.18 -3.72
N ASN A 35 -5.63 -14.72 -4.38
CA ASN A 35 -6.86 -15.14 -3.71
C ASN A 35 -7.56 -13.99 -2.99
N LEU A 36 -7.79 -12.90 -3.73
CA LEU A 36 -8.37 -11.66 -3.22
C LEU A 36 -9.90 -11.71 -3.27
N GLY A 37 -10.53 -11.30 -2.17
CA GLY A 37 -11.98 -11.08 -2.12
C GLY A 37 -12.40 -9.80 -2.84
N ASP A 38 -13.70 -9.60 -2.98
CA ASP A 38 -14.27 -8.51 -3.78
C ASP A 38 -13.90 -7.12 -3.28
N VAL A 39 -13.87 -6.90 -1.96
CA VAL A 39 -13.53 -5.60 -1.38
C VAL A 39 -12.07 -5.24 -1.64
N MET A 40 -11.16 -6.19 -1.52
CA MET A 40 -9.75 -5.98 -1.81
C MET A 40 -9.52 -5.72 -3.30
N LYS A 41 -10.25 -6.41 -4.19
CA LYS A 41 -10.22 -6.13 -5.64
C LYS A 41 -10.68 -4.72 -5.97
N GLU A 42 -11.75 -4.25 -5.31
CA GLU A 42 -12.20 -2.86 -5.45
C GLU A 42 -11.13 -1.87 -4.99
N SER A 43 -10.44 -2.15 -3.89
CA SER A 43 -9.32 -1.31 -3.43
C SER A 43 -8.23 -1.17 -4.49
N ALA A 44 -7.90 -2.25 -5.20
CA ALA A 44 -6.93 -2.23 -6.27
C ALA A 44 -7.39 -1.37 -7.46
N VAL A 45 -8.67 -1.45 -7.82
CA VAL A 45 -9.26 -0.62 -8.90
C VAL A 45 -9.21 0.86 -8.51
N ILE A 46 -9.59 1.18 -7.27
CA ILE A 46 -9.53 2.56 -6.76
C ILE A 46 -8.09 3.08 -6.74
N ALA A 47 -7.14 2.25 -6.30
CA ALA A 47 -5.73 2.62 -6.26
C ALA A 47 -5.18 2.98 -7.64
N LEU A 48 -5.48 2.17 -8.65
CA LEU A 48 -5.06 2.45 -10.03
C LEU A 48 -5.73 3.72 -10.56
N GLN A 49 -7.01 3.90 -10.32
CA GLN A 49 -7.73 5.10 -10.75
C GLN A 49 -7.15 6.36 -10.11
N TYR A 50 -6.78 6.29 -8.83
CA TYR A 50 -6.10 7.41 -8.16
C TYR A 50 -4.78 7.75 -8.85
N ILE A 51 -3.94 6.76 -9.13
CA ILE A 51 -2.67 6.97 -9.83
C ILE A 51 -2.88 7.62 -11.20
N LYS A 52 -3.85 7.15 -11.96
CA LYS A 52 -4.18 7.71 -13.29
C LYS A 52 -4.62 9.17 -13.22
N SER A 53 -5.51 9.48 -12.30
CA SER A 53 -6.05 10.85 -12.16
C SER A 53 -5.05 11.84 -11.53
N HIS A 54 -3.98 11.34 -10.91
CA HIS A 54 -2.93 12.15 -10.26
C HIS A 54 -1.54 11.90 -10.86
N ALA A 55 -1.50 11.41 -12.09
CA ALA A 55 -0.25 11.06 -12.78
C ALA A 55 0.75 12.22 -12.81
N SER A 56 0.30 13.45 -13.06
CA SER A 56 1.15 14.64 -13.09
C SER A 56 1.88 14.90 -11.76
N LEU A 57 1.22 14.64 -10.62
CA LEU A 57 1.84 14.80 -9.30
C LEU A 57 3.01 13.83 -9.07
N LEU A 58 2.99 12.70 -9.76
CA LEU A 58 4.02 11.68 -9.67
C LEU A 58 5.06 11.78 -10.81
N GLY A 59 4.91 12.76 -11.68
CA GLY A 59 5.77 12.90 -12.85
C GLY A 59 5.56 11.79 -13.89
N ILE A 60 4.36 11.21 -13.92
CA ILE A 60 3.99 10.12 -14.83
C ILE A 60 3.23 10.71 -16.03
N ASP A 61 3.61 10.29 -17.24
CA ASP A 61 2.88 10.64 -18.46
C ASP A 61 1.58 9.85 -18.52
N GLU A 62 0.48 10.54 -18.73
CA GLU A 62 -0.87 9.92 -18.80
C GLU A 62 -0.99 8.87 -19.91
N ASP A 63 -0.20 8.99 -20.98
CA ASP A 63 -0.24 8.05 -22.11
C ASP A 63 0.29 6.65 -21.76
N ILE A 64 1.02 6.50 -20.65
CA ILE A 64 1.62 5.21 -20.29
C ILE A 64 0.57 4.16 -19.90
N PHE A 65 -0.57 4.55 -19.40
CA PHE A 65 -1.60 3.61 -18.95
C PHE A 65 -2.19 2.79 -20.09
N ASP A 66 -2.14 3.29 -21.33
CA ASP A 66 -2.56 2.55 -22.52
C ASP A 66 -1.46 1.67 -23.11
N LYS A 67 -0.23 1.85 -22.67
CA LYS A 67 0.97 1.15 -23.19
C LYS A 67 1.48 0.06 -22.26
N TRP A 68 1.06 0.07 -21.00
CA TRP A 68 1.53 -0.85 -19.98
C TRP A 68 0.38 -1.51 -19.23
N ALA A 69 0.44 -2.84 -19.15
CA ALA A 69 -0.46 -3.62 -18.29
C ALA A 69 0.09 -3.66 -16.87
N VAL A 70 -0.79 -3.63 -15.90
CA VAL A 70 -0.47 -3.67 -14.47
C VAL A 70 -0.88 -5.02 -13.90
N HIS A 71 -0.02 -5.62 -13.12
CA HIS A 71 -0.34 -6.81 -12.34
C HIS A 71 -0.07 -6.51 -10.87
N ILE A 72 -1.07 -6.73 -10.02
CA ILE A 72 -0.93 -6.68 -8.56
C ILE A 72 -1.08 -8.09 -8.02
N HIS A 73 -0.10 -8.51 -7.23
CA HIS A 73 -0.11 -9.82 -6.58
C HIS A 73 0.07 -9.67 -5.07
N VAL A 74 -0.70 -10.41 -4.31
CA VAL A 74 -0.60 -10.46 -2.84
C VAL A 74 -0.36 -11.91 -2.40
N PRO A 75 0.91 -12.32 -2.19
CA PRO A 75 1.19 -13.64 -1.66
C PRO A 75 0.71 -13.76 -0.19
N GLU A 76 0.46 -14.91 0.34
CA GLU A 76 0.51 -16.22 -0.29
C GLU A 76 -0.85 -16.55 -0.95
N GLY A 77 -0.83 -17.12 -2.14
CA GLY A 77 -2.05 -17.35 -2.93
C GLY A 77 -3.04 -18.36 -2.35
N ALA A 78 -2.58 -19.28 -1.49
CA ALA A 78 -3.44 -20.25 -0.83
C ALA A 78 -4.30 -19.63 0.29
N ILE A 79 -3.89 -18.46 0.81
CA ILE A 79 -4.56 -17.79 1.92
C ILE A 79 -5.53 -16.75 1.39
N PRO A 80 -6.86 -16.90 1.65
CA PRO A 80 -7.83 -15.87 1.23
C PRO A 80 -7.56 -14.55 1.96
N LYS A 81 -7.64 -13.46 1.22
CA LYS A 81 -7.46 -12.10 1.74
C LYS A 81 -8.59 -11.21 1.26
N ASP A 82 -9.15 -10.42 2.17
CA ASP A 82 -10.18 -9.47 1.81
C ASP A 82 -10.16 -8.25 2.74
N GLY A 83 -10.97 -7.27 2.42
CA GLY A 83 -11.15 -6.04 3.17
C GLY A 83 -10.48 -4.84 2.51
N PRO A 84 -10.79 -3.62 3.00
CA PRO A 84 -10.35 -2.37 2.37
C PRO A 84 -9.01 -1.83 2.92
N SER A 85 -8.45 -2.41 3.96
CA SER A 85 -7.33 -1.83 4.69
C SER A 85 -5.99 -1.85 3.94
N ALA A 86 -5.89 -2.59 2.84
CA ALA A 86 -4.71 -2.61 1.97
C ALA A 86 -4.70 -1.49 0.92
N GLY A 87 -5.67 -0.58 0.94
CA GLY A 87 -5.79 0.47 -0.07
C GLY A 87 -4.54 1.34 -0.20
N ILE A 88 -4.02 1.88 0.89
CA ILE A 88 -2.79 2.69 0.84
C ILE A 88 -1.57 1.87 0.44
N THR A 89 -1.54 0.60 0.78
CA THR A 89 -0.45 -0.32 0.40
C THR A 89 -0.44 -0.52 -1.11
N MET A 90 -1.61 -0.72 -1.71
CA MET A 90 -1.75 -0.90 -3.16
C MET A 90 -1.39 0.35 -3.95
N VAL A 91 -1.85 1.52 -3.52
CA VAL A 91 -1.52 2.78 -4.20
C VAL A 91 -0.02 3.08 -4.11
N THR A 92 0.61 2.77 -2.98
CA THR A 92 2.06 2.95 -2.80
C THR A 92 2.85 1.98 -3.69
N SER A 93 2.42 0.73 -3.78
CA SER A 93 3.02 -0.26 -4.68
C SER A 93 2.96 0.21 -6.13
N LEU A 94 1.81 0.67 -6.59
CA LEU A 94 1.63 1.20 -7.94
C LEU A 94 2.48 2.45 -8.19
N ALA A 95 2.48 3.39 -7.26
CA ALA A 95 3.30 4.60 -7.38
C ALA A 95 4.79 4.27 -7.48
N SER A 96 5.27 3.33 -6.67
CA SER A 96 6.65 2.84 -6.73
C SER A 96 6.96 2.21 -8.10
N THR A 97 6.09 1.36 -8.59
CA THR A 97 6.28 0.66 -9.87
C THR A 97 6.23 1.63 -11.06
N PHE A 98 5.29 2.55 -11.11
CA PHE A 98 5.21 3.52 -12.19
C PHE A 98 6.33 4.56 -12.17
N THR A 99 6.85 4.93 -11.01
CA THR A 99 7.97 5.89 -10.88
C THR A 99 9.33 5.20 -10.83
N GLN A 100 9.39 3.88 -10.65
CA GLN A 100 10.60 3.09 -10.43
C GLN A 100 11.41 3.57 -9.21
N ARG A 101 10.74 4.21 -8.25
CA ARG A 101 11.32 4.68 -6.99
C ARG A 101 11.20 3.62 -5.91
N LYS A 102 12.24 3.47 -5.11
CA LYS A 102 12.24 2.54 -3.97
C LYS A 102 11.27 2.96 -2.89
N VAL A 103 10.67 1.97 -2.26
CA VAL A 103 9.88 2.14 -1.03
C VAL A 103 10.83 2.02 0.17
N LYS A 104 10.60 2.84 1.18
CA LYS A 104 11.40 2.87 2.41
C LYS A 104 11.40 1.51 3.10
N ASP A 105 12.55 1.09 3.60
CA ASP A 105 12.71 -0.15 4.35
C ASP A 105 12.08 -0.08 5.75
N HIS A 106 11.73 -1.23 6.30
CA HIS A 106 11.17 -1.37 7.65
C HIS A 106 9.91 -0.53 7.90
N LEU A 107 9.16 -0.30 6.83
CA LEU A 107 7.93 0.47 6.82
C LEU A 107 6.76 -0.45 6.53
N ALA A 108 5.69 -0.33 7.30
CA ALA A 108 4.41 -0.97 7.03
C ALA A 108 3.29 0.06 7.07
N MET A 109 2.15 -0.30 6.52
CA MET A 109 1.03 0.62 6.46
C MET A 109 -0.31 -0.10 6.47
N THR A 110 -1.36 0.62 6.88
CA THR A 110 -2.73 0.17 6.82
C THR A 110 -3.66 1.37 6.68
N GLY A 111 -4.61 1.29 5.78
CA GLY A 111 -5.57 2.37 5.54
C GLY A 111 -6.45 2.11 4.32
N GLU A 112 -7.72 2.44 4.44
CA GLU A 112 -8.66 2.46 3.33
C GLU A 112 -8.50 3.76 2.54
N ILE A 113 -8.70 3.71 1.24
CA ILE A 113 -8.58 4.88 0.36
C ILE A 113 -9.90 5.23 -0.30
N THR A 114 -10.04 6.50 -0.64
CA THR A 114 -11.12 7.01 -1.48
C THR A 114 -10.58 7.47 -2.83
N LEU A 115 -11.46 7.62 -3.81
CA LEU A 115 -11.09 8.15 -5.14
C LEU A 115 -10.48 9.56 -5.07
N ARG A 116 -10.85 10.33 -4.06
CA ARG A 116 -10.33 11.69 -3.86
C ARG A 116 -9.01 11.73 -3.08
N GLY A 117 -8.52 10.58 -2.67
CA GLY A 117 -7.23 10.47 -2.00
C GLY A 117 -7.27 10.55 -0.49
N LYS A 118 -8.44 10.48 0.13
CA LYS A 118 -8.54 10.45 1.60
C LYS A 118 -8.15 9.08 2.12
N VAL A 119 -7.45 9.06 3.26
CA VAL A 119 -7.11 7.84 3.99
C VAL A 119 -8.09 7.70 5.15
N LEU A 120 -8.86 6.62 5.13
CA LEU A 120 -9.89 6.33 6.14
C LEU A 120 -9.33 5.40 7.23
N PRO A 121 -9.87 5.50 8.47
CA PRO A 121 -9.46 4.63 9.56
C PRO A 121 -9.87 3.18 9.30
N VAL A 122 -9.14 2.26 9.91
CA VAL A 122 -9.35 0.81 9.77
C VAL A 122 -9.38 0.13 11.13
N GLY A 123 -9.85 -1.11 11.17
CA GLY A 123 -9.91 -1.90 12.39
C GLY A 123 -8.67 -2.76 12.63
N GLY A 124 -8.68 -3.48 13.74
CA GLY A 124 -7.64 -4.43 14.10
C GLY A 124 -6.27 -3.80 14.40
N ILE A 125 -6.25 -2.56 14.84
CA ILE A 125 -5.00 -1.80 15.03
C ILE A 125 -4.06 -2.48 16.03
N LYS A 126 -4.54 -2.90 17.19
CA LYS A 126 -3.68 -3.54 18.20
C LYS A 126 -2.98 -4.78 17.63
N GLU A 127 -3.75 -5.66 16.99
CA GLU A 127 -3.24 -6.90 16.39
C GLU A 127 -2.25 -6.61 15.27
N LYS A 128 -2.53 -5.60 14.45
CA LYS A 128 -1.65 -5.13 13.37
C LYS A 128 -0.32 -4.60 13.91
N ILE A 129 -0.34 -3.82 14.98
CA ILE A 129 0.87 -3.29 15.61
C ILE A 129 1.74 -4.42 16.18
N LEU A 130 1.12 -5.39 16.84
CA LEU A 130 1.85 -6.56 17.35
C LEU A 130 2.50 -7.36 16.22
N ALA A 131 1.80 -7.53 15.10
CA ALA A 131 2.35 -8.19 13.92
C ALA A 131 3.54 -7.41 13.33
N ALA A 132 3.43 -6.09 13.24
CA ALA A 132 4.50 -5.22 12.77
C ALA A 132 5.76 -5.36 13.65
N LYS A 133 5.60 -5.38 14.97
CA LYS A 133 6.70 -5.59 15.90
C LYS A 133 7.40 -6.94 15.70
N ARG A 134 6.62 -8.01 15.55
CA ARG A 134 7.19 -9.34 15.29
C ARG A 134 7.98 -9.40 13.99
N ALA A 135 7.60 -8.59 13.00
CA ALA A 135 8.25 -8.51 11.69
C ALA A 135 9.39 -7.48 11.63
N GLU A 136 9.78 -6.93 12.79
CA GLU A 136 10.86 -5.94 12.88
C GLU A 136 10.60 -4.66 12.09
N ILE A 137 9.34 -4.29 11.89
CA ILE A 137 8.94 -3.01 11.33
C ILE A 137 9.29 -1.90 12.33
N ARG A 138 9.72 -0.76 11.83
CA ARG A 138 10.13 0.41 12.64
C ARG A 138 9.21 1.61 12.47
N GLU A 139 8.54 1.71 11.33
CA GLU A 139 7.67 2.82 11.01
C GLU A 139 6.33 2.31 10.48
N ILE A 140 5.25 2.94 10.89
CA ILE A 140 3.90 2.56 10.48
C ILE A 140 3.15 3.81 10.02
N ILE A 141 2.58 3.72 8.82
CA ILE A 141 1.68 4.73 8.28
C ILE A 141 0.24 4.27 8.47
N LEU A 142 -0.58 5.12 9.05
CA LEU A 142 -2.01 4.85 9.26
C LEU A 142 -2.81 6.16 9.26
N SER A 143 -4.14 6.04 9.18
CA SER A 143 -5.02 7.20 9.23
C SER A 143 -4.85 7.98 10.54
N GLU A 144 -4.88 9.30 10.46
CA GLU A 144 -4.94 10.17 11.64
C GLU A 144 -6.09 9.80 12.57
N GLU A 145 -7.21 9.35 12.02
CA GLU A 145 -8.37 8.93 12.80
C GLU A 145 -8.14 7.62 13.58
N ASN A 146 -7.05 6.91 13.31
CA ASN A 146 -6.61 5.77 14.11
C ASN A 146 -5.66 6.13 15.26
N ARG A 147 -5.34 7.39 15.46
CA ARG A 147 -4.49 7.85 16.59
C ARG A 147 -5.06 7.39 17.92
N LYS A 148 -6.37 7.47 18.10
CA LYS A 148 -7.07 7.03 19.32
C LYS A 148 -6.82 5.54 19.63
N ASP A 149 -6.72 4.70 18.60
CA ASP A 149 -6.46 3.27 18.78
C ASP A 149 -5.04 3.02 19.27
N ILE A 150 -4.07 3.80 18.77
CA ILE A 150 -2.69 3.74 19.24
C ILE A 150 -2.56 4.19 20.70
N GLU A 151 -3.25 5.26 21.07
CA GLU A 151 -3.24 5.79 22.43
C GLU A 151 -3.79 4.82 23.49
N GLU A 152 -4.61 3.86 23.08
CA GLU A 152 -5.13 2.79 23.93
C GLU A 152 -4.17 1.62 24.13
N ILE A 153 -3.08 1.58 23.38
CA ILE A 153 -2.09 0.49 23.46
C ILE A 153 -1.03 0.83 24.52
N LYS A 154 -0.63 -0.15 25.30
CA LYS A 154 0.44 0.02 26.31
C LYS A 154 1.73 0.46 25.62
N GLU A 155 2.40 1.47 26.19
CA GLU A 155 3.66 2.02 25.67
C GLU A 155 4.73 0.95 25.45
N SER A 156 4.76 -0.10 26.28
CA SER A 156 5.72 -1.19 26.14
C SER A 156 5.61 -1.91 24.77
N TYR A 157 4.41 -1.94 24.17
CA TYR A 157 4.19 -2.51 22.84
C TYR A 157 4.53 -1.53 21.72
N LEU A 158 4.58 -0.22 22.01
CA LEU A 158 4.85 0.82 21.02
C LEU A 158 6.34 1.16 20.90
N LYS A 159 7.15 0.69 21.84
CA LYS A 159 8.56 0.98 21.89
C LYS A 159 9.28 0.52 20.61
N GLY A 160 10.05 1.42 20.02
CA GLY A 160 10.79 1.15 18.79
C GLY A 160 9.99 1.40 17.52
N LEU A 161 8.72 1.81 17.64
CA LEU A 161 7.86 2.15 16.51
C LEU A 161 7.65 3.66 16.40
N THR A 162 7.73 4.16 15.17
CA THR A 162 7.35 5.53 14.81
C THR A 162 6.06 5.48 14.03
N PHE A 163 5.08 6.28 14.41
CA PHE A 163 3.78 6.35 13.74
C PHE A 163 3.66 7.61 12.91
N HIS A 164 3.27 7.43 11.66
CA HIS A 164 2.96 8.52 10.74
C HIS A 164 1.46 8.55 10.52
N TYR A 165 0.81 9.55 11.11
CA TYR A 165 -0.63 9.76 10.98
C TYR A 165 -0.91 10.62 9.76
N VAL A 166 -1.68 10.09 8.81
CA VAL A 166 -1.92 10.73 7.52
C VAL A 166 -3.40 10.98 7.27
N LYS A 167 -3.69 11.99 6.48
CA LYS A 167 -5.04 12.32 6.02
C LYS A 167 -5.26 11.94 4.56
N ASN A 168 -4.22 12.03 3.75
CA ASN A 168 -4.29 11.90 2.29
C ASN A 168 -3.24 10.93 1.76
N ILE A 169 -3.51 10.36 0.60
CA ILE A 169 -2.57 9.49 -0.12
C ILE A 169 -1.26 10.23 -0.44
N THR A 170 -1.33 11.53 -0.75
CA THR A 170 -0.12 12.33 -0.99
C THR A 170 0.84 12.32 0.19
N ASP A 171 0.33 12.35 1.42
CA ASP A 171 1.14 12.23 2.63
C ASP A 171 1.80 10.86 2.74
N VAL A 172 1.05 9.80 2.42
CA VAL A 172 1.56 8.43 2.40
C VAL A 172 2.75 8.31 1.44
N LEU A 173 2.59 8.79 0.22
CA LEU A 173 3.62 8.69 -0.82
C LEU A 173 4.88 9.49 -0.48
N LYS A 174 4.73 10.66 0.14
CA LYS A 174 5.88 11.46 0.60
C LYS A 174 6.71 10.74 1.66
N ILE A 175 6.07 9.98 2.54
CA ILE A 175 6.74 9.23 3.58
C ILE A 175 7.35 7.93 3.02
N ALA A 176 6.59 7.21 2.20
CA ALA A 176 6.91 5.86 1.76
C ALA A 176 7.91 5.80 0.59
N LEU A 177 7.80 6.71 -0.37
CA LEU A 177 8.67 6.70 -1.55
C LEU A 177 9.96 7.47 -1.29
N THR A 178 11.09 6.86 -1.64
CA THR A 178 12.40 7.51 -1.62
C THR A 178 12.65 8.18 -2.98
N ASP A 179 13.67 9.03 -3.07
CA ASP A 179 14.12 9.60 -4.34
C ASP A 179 15.03 8.66 -5.12
N GLU A 180 15.41 7.54 -4.51
CA GLU A 180 16.30 6.56 -5.12
C GLU A 180 15.53 5.64 -6.06
N LYS A 181 16.06 5.46 -7.28
CA LYS A 181 15.50 4.51 -8.24
C LYS A 181 15.83 3.07 -7.82
N VAL A 182 14.95 2.13 -8.19
CA VAL A 182 15.21 0.71 -7.98
C VAL A 182 16.41 0.27 -8.82
N LYS A 183 17.11 -0.77 -8.35
CA LYS A 183 18.17 -1.40 -9.14
C LYS A 183 17.55 -1.98 -10.42
N ASN A 184 18.16 -1.76 -11.57
CA ASN A 184 17.62 -2.16 -12.86
C ASN A 184 16.30 -1.44 -13.24
N ALA A 185 16.18 -0.16 -12.89
CA ALA A 185 15.04 0.64 -13.25
C ALA A 185 14.79 0.60 -14.76
N ILE A 186 13.53 0.38 -15.14
CA ILE A 186 13.10 0.39 -16.54
C ILE A 186 12.62 1.78 -16.93
N ASP A 187 12.73 2.09 -18.22
CA ASP A 187 12.23 3.35 -18.77
C ASP A 187 10.76 3.16 -19.16
N ILE A 188 9.89 3.85 -18.43
CA ILE A 188 8.44 3.79 -18.63
C ILE A 188 8.03 4.98 -19.49
N LYS A 189 7.88 4.75 -20.79
CA LYS A 189 7.43 5.74 -21.78
C LYS A 189 6.24 5.25 -22.56
#